data_f6f56a0da48b127070b18e854d2b6c9a
#
_entry.id   f6f56a0da48b127070b18e854d2b6c9a
#
_cell.length_a   1.000
_cell.length_b   1.000
_cell.length_c   1.000
_cell.angle_alpha   90.00
_cell.angle_beta   90.00
_cell.angle_gamma   90.00
#
_symmetry.space_group_name_H-M   'P 1'
#
loop_
_entity.id
_entity.type
_entity.pdbx_description
1 polymer ?
#
loop_
_entity_poly.entity_id
_entity_poly.type
_entity_poly.pdbx_seq_one_letter_code
_entity_poly.pdbx_strand_id
1 'polypeptide(L)'
;MNIEQILTQRYTEFYKATPQKVEAITKAGSNRSYYRFYGENGTVLGVYSNNIPETKTFLYYSVIFSNLNLNTPKIYHVSEDTLTYFIEDFGDDLLLKVVENEYKQYGRFTERLDDLYRKSISALAKLQIAAGKAIDFNLAYSISEFNSQSILFDLNYF
;
A
#
# COMPACT_ATOMS: atom_id res chain seq x y z
N MET A 1 -16.93 18.49 6.33
CA MET A 1 -15.76 18.44 5.41
C MET A 1 -15.75 17.04 4.82
N ASN A 2 -15.60 16.88 3.51
CA ASN A 2 -15.46 15.57 2.91
C ASN A 2 -13.99 15.09 3.02
N ILE A 3 -13.71 13.81 2.71
CA ILE A 3 -12.38 13.20 2.87
C ILE A 3 -11.32 13.92 2.02
N GLU A 4 -11.65 14.29 0.79
CA GLU A 4 -10.75 15.02 -0.10
C GLU A 4 -10.33 16.37 0.51
N GLN A 5 -11.28 17.13 1.05
CA GLN A 5 -11.00 18.40 1.71
C GLN A 5 -10.10 18.23 2.94
N ILE A 6 -10.35 17.19 3.75
CA ILE A 6 -9.50 16.86 4.91
C ILE A 6 -8.06 16.59 4.45
N LEU A 7 -7.90 15.70 3.47
CA LEU A 7 -6.57 15.35 2.95
C LEU A 7 -5.87 16.53 2.27
N THR A 8 -6.61 17.39 1.53
CA THR A 8 -6.05 18.58 0.90
C THR A 8 -5.56 19.58 1.93
N GLN A 9 -6.30 19.78 3.02
CA GLN A 9 -5.85 20.61 4.13
C GLN A 9 -4.57 20.05 4.75
N ARG A 10 -4.52 18.75 5.07
CA ARG A 10 -3.33 18.09 5.62
C ARG A 10 -2.12 18.16 4.68
N TYR A 11 -2.36 17.99 3.36
CA TYR A 11 -1.33 18.16 2.34
C TYR A 11 -0.71 19.56 2.43
N THR A 12 -1.56 20.59 2.43
CA THR A 12 -1.11 21.99 2.49
C THR A 12 -0.37 22.31 3.80
N GLU A 13 -0.85 21.77 4.93
CA GLU A 13 -0.19 21.93 6.23
C GLU A 13 1.20 21.27 6.25
N PHE A 14 1.37 20.09 5.65
CA PHE A 14 2.62 19.37 5.65
C PHE A 14 3.62 19.89 4.59
N TYR A 15 3.18 20.01 3.34
CA TYR A 15 4.06 20.40 2.22
C TYR A 15 4.23 21.91 2.09
N LYS A 16 3.47 22.72 2.84
CA LYS A 16 3.45 24.21 2.75
C LYS A 16 3.14 24.71 1.33
N ALA A 17 2.41 23.92 0.55
CA ALA A 17 2.06 24.19 -0.84
C ALA A 17 0.67 23.63 -1.15
N THR A 18 -0.03 24.26 -2.07
CA THR A 18 -1.31 23.77 -2.58
C THR A 18 -1.05 22.72 -3.67
N PRO A 19 -1.74 21.57 -3.68
CA PRO A 19 -1.60 20.60 -4.74
C PRO A 19 -2.13 21.19 -6.07
N GLN A 20 -1.47 20.89 -7.19
CA GLN A 20 -1.89 21.30 -8.53
C GLN A 20 -3.16 20.56 -8.97
N LYS A 21 -3.31 19.30 -8.54
CA LYS A 21 -4.44 18.42 -8.83
C LYS A 21 -4.60 17.40 -7.73
N VAL A 22 -5.83 16.96 -7.49
CA VAL A 22 -6.17 15.84 -6.60
C VAL A 22 -7.07 14.89 -7.35
N GLU A 23 -6.78 13.60 -7.32
CA GLU A 23 -7.57 12.54 -7.94
C GLU A 23 -7.91 11.45 -6.94
N ALA A 24 -9.19 11.09 -6.85
CA ALA A 24 -9.61 9.93 -6.09
C ALA A 24 -9.16 8.64 -6.80
N ILE A 25 -8.53 7.73 -6.06
CA ILE A 25 -8.19 6.40 -6.58
C ILE A 25 -9.34 5.45 -6.28
N THR A 26 -9.74 4.69 -7.28
CA THR A 26 -10.83 3.71 -7.15
C THR A 26 -10.51 2.69 -6.06
N LYS A 27 -11.45 2.48 -5.14
CA LYS A 27 -11.30 1.53 -4.03
C LYS A 27 -11.22 0.09 -4.55
N ALA A 28 -10.20 -0.62 -4.11
CA ALA A 28 -10.04 -2.05 -4.33
C ALA A 28 -10.14 -2.79 -2.99
N GLY A 29 -11.38 -3.11 -2.55
CA GLY A 29 -11.62 -3.99 -1.40
C GLY A 29 -11.23 -3.48 0.00
N SER A 30 -10.68 -2.27 0.12
CA SER A 30 -10.29 -1.67 1.41
C SER A 30 -11.27 -0.58 1.85
N ASN A 31 -11.47 -0.44 3.17
CA ASN A 31 -12.23 0.68 3.75
C ASN A 31 -11.45 2.00 3.74
N ARG A 32 -10.18 1.99 3.37
CA ARG A 32 -9.35 3.17 3.21
C ARG A 32 -9.77 3.96 1.97
N SER A 33 -9.63 5.28 2.03
CA SER A 33 -9.82 6.16 0.87
C SER A 33 -8.47 6.71 0.45
N TYR A 34 -8.15 6.55 -0.84
CA TYR A 34 -6.89 6.95 -1.43
C TYR A 34 -7.11 8.10 -2.41
N TYR A 35 -6.24 9.10 -2.34
CA TYR A 35 -6.22 10.23 -3.26
C TYR A 35 -4.79 10.48 -3.72
N ARG A 36 -4.60 10.67 -5.02
CA ARG A 36 -3.32 11.05 -5.61
C ARG A 36 -3.21 12.57 -5.64
N PHE A 37 -2.18 13.10 -5.02
CA PHE A 37 -1.86 14.52 -4.98
C PHE A 37 -0.72 14.80 -5.94
N TYR A 38 -0.90 15.75 -6.84
CA TYR A 38 0.09 16.22 -7.79
C TYR A 38 0.71 17.50 -7.26
N GLY A 39 1.98 17.48 -6.94
CA GLY A 39 2.78 18.63 -6.49
C GLY A 39 3.89 18.96 -7.48
N GLU A 40 4.67 20.00 -7.19
CA GLU A 40 5.79 20.42 -8.05
C GLU A 40 6.86 19.34 -8.20
N ASN A 41 7.08 18.53 -7.17
CA ASN A 41 8.14 17.50 -7.12
C ASN A 41 7.63 16.08 -7.40
N GLY A 42 6.45 15.95 -8.00
CA GLY A 42 5.86 14.64 -8.32
C GLY A 42 4.56 14.36 -7.58
N THR A 43 4.25 13.06 -7.44
CA THR A 43 3.00 12.61 -6.84
C THR A 43 3.19 11.93 -5.50
N VAL A 44 2.17 12.04 -4.65
CA VAL A 44 2.07 11.30 -3.39
C VAL A 44 0.66 10.80 -3.20
N LEU A 45 0.48 9.70 -2.47
CA LEU A 45 -0.84 9.21 -2.08
C LEU A 45 -1.19 9.73 -0.69
N GLY A 46 -2.28 10.49 -0.59
CA GLY A 46 -2.95 10.80 0.66
C GLY A 46 -3.96 9.72 1.00
N VAL A 47 -3.90 9.19 2.20
CA VAL A 47 -4.76 8.10 2.67
C VAL A 47 -5.56 8.56 3.87
N TYR A 48 -6.85 8.27 3.85
CA TYR A 48 -7.73 8.41 5.01
C TYR A 48 -8.23 7.04 5.46
N SER A 49 -8.18 6.79 6.75
CA SER A 49 -8.71 5.58 7.38
C SER A 49 -9.32 5.93 8.75
N ASN A 50 -10.55 5.49 9.01
CA ASN A 50 -11.17 5.59 10.31
C ASN A 50 -10.86 4.36 11.21
N ASN A 51 -10.17 3.36 10.69
CA ASN A 51 -9.71 2.20 11.45
C ASN A 51 -8.31 2.46 12.02
N ILE A 52 -8.25 3.16 13.15
CA ILE A 52 -6.99 3.53 13.80
C ILE A 52 -6.13 2.31 14.19
N PRO A 53 -6.67 1.22 14.77
CA PRO A 53 -5.87 0.03 15.08
C PRO A 53 -5.19 -0.57 13.84
N GLU A 54 -5.91 -0.71 12.73
CA GLU A 54 -5.35 -1.19 11.46
C GLU A 54 -4.28 -0.23 10.91
N THR A 55 -4.53 1.08 11.00
CA THR A 55 -3.55 2.09 10.58
C THR A 55 -2.27 2.00 11.39
N LYS A 56 -2.36 1.85 12.71
CA LYS A 56 -1.19 1.69 13.58
C LYS A 56 -0.36 0.44 13.22
N THR A 57 -1.01 -0.69 12.96
CA THR A 57 -0.32 -1.91 12.48
C THR A 57 0.37 -1.68 11.15
N PHE A 58 -0.32 -1.03 10.19
CA PHE A 58 0.26 -0.69 8.90
C PHE A 58 1.52 0.19 9.05
N LEU A 59 1.44 1.24 9.85
CA LEU A 59 2.56 2.15 10.12
C LEU A 59 3.73 1.42 10.79
N TYR A 60 3.45 0.58 11.78
CA TYR A 60 4.44 -0.24 12.47
C TYR A 60 5.19 -1.16 11.49
N TYR A 61 4.47 -1.88 10.64
CA TYR A 61 5.08 -2.76 9.63
C TYR A 61 5.88 -1.97 8.60
N SER A 62 5.38 -0.82 8.18
CA SER A 62 6.07 0.03 7.20
C SER A 62 7.42 0.53 7.70
N VAL A 63 7.54 0.85 9.00
CA VAL A 63 8.82 1.22 9.61
C VAL A 63 9.79 0.04 9.59
N ILE A 64 9.34 -1.16 9.93
CA ILE A 64 10.18 -2.38 9.89
C ILE A 64 10.63 -2.66 8.45
N PHE A 65 9.73 -2.60 7.49
CA PHE A 65 10.03 -2.83 6.07
C PHE A 65 11.07 -1.82 5.56
N SER A 66 10.90 -0.56 5.91
CA SER A 66 11.86 0.50 5.55
C SER A 66 13.24 0.25 6.16
N ASN A 67 13.32 -0.12 7.44
CA ASN A 67 14.58 -0.41 8.12
C ASN A 67 15.31 -1.65 7.53
N LEU A 68 14.55 -2.58 6.96
CA LEU A 68 15.07 -3.77 6.28
C LEU A 68 15.35 -3.52 4.79
N ASN A 69 15.21 -2.29 4.30
CA ASN A 69 15.37 -1.91 2.90
C ASN A 69 14.51 -2.77 1.94
N LEU A 70 13.28 -3.09 2.37
CA LEU A 70 12.31 -3.77 1.54
C LEU A 70 11.59 -2.76 0.65
N ASN A 71 11.28 -3.16 -0.60
CA ASN A 71 10.61 -2.31 -1.58
C ASN A 71 9.12 -2.14 -1.24
N THR A 72 8.83 -1.30 -0.26
CA THR A 72 7.48 -0.91 0.16
C THR A 72 7.34 0.60 0.12
N PRO A 73 6.12 1.15 -0.06
CA PRO A 73 5.93 2.60 -0.10
C PRO A 73 6.46 3.28 1.16
N LYS A 74 7.23 4.33 0.97
CA LYS A 74 7.70 5.17 2.09
C LYS A 74 6.56 5.95 2.69
N ILE A 75 6.55 6.09 4.01
CA ILE A 75 5.65 7.00 4.70
C ILE A 75 6.33 8.35 4.81
N TYR A 76 5.68 9.40 4.29
CA TYR A 76 6.21 10.76 4.34
C TYR A 76 5.70 11.54 5.54
N HIS A 77 4.43 11.33 5.90
CA HIS A 77 3.79 12.03 7.00
C HIS A 77 2.63 11.23 7.57
N VAL A 78 2.38 11.38 8.87
CA VAL A 78 1.22 10.84 9.58
C VAL A 78 0.63 11.95 10.43
N SER A 79 -0.68 12.16 10.37
CA SER A 79 -1.36 13.13 11.24
C SER A 79 -1.38 12.67 12.70
N GLU A 80 -1.45 13.62 13.64
CA GLU A 80 -1.46 13.33 15.07
C GLU A 80 -2.63 12.40 15.48
N ASP A 81 -3.79 12.57 14.84
CA ASP A 81 -4.97 11.75 15.06
C ASP A 81 -4.90 10.35 14.40
N THR A 82 -3.85 10.08 13.63
CA THR A 82 -3.62 8.82 12.90
C THR A 82 -4.71 8.49 11.83
N LEU A 83 -5.61 9.43 11.55
CA LEU A 83 -6.67 9.25 10.56
C LEU A 83 -6.19 9.45 9.13
N THR A 84 -5.12 10.25 8.94
CA THR A 84 -4.57 10.56 7.63
C THR A 84 -3.06 10.36 7.60
N TYR A 85 -2.55 9.90 6.45
CA TYR A 85 -1.12 9.80 6.23
C TYR A 85 -0.81 9.93 4.73
N PHE A 86 0.44 10.31 4.42
CA PHE A 86 0.94 10.43 3.05
C PHE A 86 2.04 9.40 2.81
N ILE A 87 1.94 8.71 1.68
CA ILE A 87 2.88 7.66 1.28
C ILE A 87 3.36 7.86 -0.15
N GLU A 88 4.44 7.19 -0.48
CA GLU A 88 5.00 7.11 -1.82
C GLU A 88 3.97 6.56 -2.81
N ASP A 89 3.89 7.20 -3.97
CA ASP A 89 3.04 6.79 -5.07
C ASP A 89 3.86 5.92 -6.05
N PHE A 90 3.52 4.65 -6.14
CA PHE A 90 4.14 3.71 -7.09
C PHE A 90 3.50 3.74 -8.49
N GLY A 91 2.55 4.66 -8.73
CA GLY A 91 1.84 4.76 -10.00
C GLY A 91 0.77 3.68 -10.17
N ASP A 92 0.44 3.40 -11.42
CA ASP A 92 -0.69 2.53 -11.80
C ASP A 92 -0.26 1.21 -12.47
N ASP A 93 1.04 0.93 -12.49
CA ASP A 93 1.60 -0.26 -13.14
C ASP A 93 1.46 -1.48 -12.22
N LEU A 94 0.35 -2.19 -12.38
CA LEU A 94 0.11 -3.46 -11.69
C LEU A 94 0.64 -4.62 -12.52
N LEU A 95 1.22 -5.63 -11.85
CA LEU A 95 1.68 -6.86 -12.52
C LEU A 95 0.55 -7.50 -13.34
N LEU A 96 -0.70 -7.49 -12.83
CA LEU A 96 -1.86 -7.99 -13.57
C LEU A 96 -2.03 -7.29 -14.92
N LYS A 97 -1.98 -5.96 -14.96
CA LYS A 97 -2.07 -5.19 -16.22
C LYS A 97 -0.94 -5.54 -17.20
N VAL A 98 0.27 -5.74 -16.69
CA VAL A 98 1.40 -6.15 -17.54
C VAL A 98 1.13 -7.53 -18.13
N VAL A 99 0.65 -8.47 -17.33
CA VAL A 99 0.28 -9.83 -17.79
C VAL A 99 -0.80 -9.76 -18.86
N GLU A 100 -1.89 -9.05 -18.63
CA GLU A 100 -3.00 -8.90 -19.57
C GLU A 100 -2.52 -8.29 -20.91
N ASN A 101 -1.68 -7.25 -20.86
CA ASN A 101 -1.14 -6.60 -22.05
C ASN A 101 -0.20 -7.54 -22.84
N GLU A 102 0.67 -8.28 -22.17
CA GLU A 102 1.58 -9.25 -22.80
C GLU A 102 0.77 -10.38 -23.47
N TYR A 103 -0.24 -10.94 -22.77
CA TYR A 103 -1.10 -11.96 -23.39
C TYR A 103 -1.91 -11.41 -24.56
N LYS A 104 -2.41 -10.19 -24.48
CA LYS A 104 -3.13 -9.53 -25.59
C LYS A 104 -2.23 -9.32 -26.80
N GLN A 105 -0.97 -9.00 -26.58
CA GLN A 105 -0.01 -8.71 -27.66
C GLN A 105 0.59 -9.96 -28.27
N TYR A 106 0.96 -10.97 -27.45
CA TYR A 106 1.76 -12.12 -27.89
C TYR A 106 1.02 -13.46 -27.81
N GLY A 107 -0.15 -13.53 -27.15
CA GLY A 107 -0.95 -14.74 -26.98
C GLY A 107 -0.28 -15.83 -26.13
N ARG A 108 0.81 -15.52 -25.42
CA ARG A 108 1.61 -16.49 -24.66
C ARG A 108 2.29 -15.85 -23.46
N PHE A 109 2.76 -16.70 -22.56
CA PHE A 109 3.67 -16.31 -21.49
C PHE A 109 5.05 -15.97 -22.08
N THR A 110 5.56 -14.78 -21.82
CA THR A 110 6.81 -14.25 -22.38
C THR A 110 7.96 -14.34 -21.36
N GLU A 111 9.22 -14.27 -21.84
CA GLU A 111 10.38 -14.19 -20.97
C GLU A 111 10.33 -12.98 -20.02
N ARG A 112 9.75 -11.86 -20.49
CA ARG A 112 9.52 -10.67 -19.63
C ARG A 112 8.61 -11.00 -18.46
N LEU A 113 7.55 -11.76 -18.68
CA LEU A 113 6.65 -12.18 -17.59
C LEU A 113 7.37 -13.13 -16.64
N ASP A 114 8.16 -14.10 -17.14
CA ASP A 114 8.94 -14.99 -16.28
C ASP A 114 9.89 -14.19 -15.36
N ASP A 115 10.62 -13.22 -15.89
CA ASP A 115 11.51 -12.35 -15.12
C ASP A 115 10.74 -11.55 -14.04
N LEU A 116 9.59 -10.97 -14.40
CA LEU A 116 8.75 -10.22 -13.45
C LEU A 116 8.20 -11.11 -12.33
N TYR A 117 7.72 -12.31 -12.66
CA TYR A 117 7.27 -13.26 -11.64
C TYR A 117 8.40 -13.72 -10.73
N ARG A 118 9.59 -14.05 -11.27
CA ARG A 118 10.76 -14.42 -10.46
C ARG A 118 11.17 -13.29 -9.50
N LYS A 119 11.18 -12.04 -9.99
CA LYS A 119 11.47 -10.86 -9.16
C LYS A 119 10.42 -10.70 -8.06
N SER A 120 9.14 -10.86 -8.39
CA SER A 120 8.04 -10.74 -7.42
C SER A 120 8.12 -11.83 -6.33
N ILE A 121 8.36 -13.07 -6.71
CA ILE A 121 8.52 -14.19 -5.77
C ILE A 121 9.75 -13.98 -4.88
N SER A 122 10.87 -13.54 -5.46
CA SER A 122 12.09 -13.25 -4.71
C SER A 122 11.89 -12.11 -3.71
N ALA A 123 11.17 -11.05 -4.10
CA ALA A 123 10.83 -9.94 -3.22
C ALA A 123 9.90 -10.39 -2.08
N LEU A 124 8.88 -11.21 -2.39
CA LEU A 124 7.97 -11.79 -1.39
C LEU A 124 8.73 -12.65 -0.38
N ALA A 125 9.61 -13.54 -0.84
CA ALA A 125 10.41 -14.38 0.03
C ALA A 125 11.31 -13.56 0.98
N LYS A 126 11.96 -12.49 0.46
CA LYS A 126 12.75 -11.57 1.29
C LYS A 126 11.88 -10.89 2.34
N LEU A 127 10.69 -10.40 1.94
CA LEU A 127 9.76 -9.76 2.85
C LEU A 127 9.33 -10.72 3.96
N GLN A 128 8.88 -11.93 3.62
CA GLN A 128 8.42 -12.92 4.60
C GLN A 128 9.52 -13.36 5.57
N ILE A 129 10.72 -13.63 5.06
CA ILE A 129 11.83 -14.14 5.87
C ILE A 129 12.44 -13.04 6.75
N ALA A 130 12.74 -11.88 6.16
CA ALA A 130 13.39 -10.80 6.89
C ALA A 130 12.43 -10.11 7.85
N ALA A 131 11.23 -9.74 7.40
CA ALA A 131 10.27 -9.07 8.24
C ALA A 131 9.65 -10.01 9.29
N GLY A 132 9.42 -11.28 8.96
CA GLY A 132 8.89 -12.27 9.90
C GLY A 132 9.75 -12.47 11.15
N LYS A 133 11.05 -12.17 11.08
CA LYS A 133 11.95 -12.19 12.24
C LYS A 133 11.95 -10.91 13.07
N ALA A 134 11.50 -9.80 12.49
CA ALA A 134 11.57 -8.46 13.08
C ALA A 134 10.21 -7.96 13.59
N ILE A 135 9.11 -8.55 13.12
CA ILE A 135 7.75 -8.15 13.48
C ILE A 135 7.34 -8.83 14.81
N ASP A 136 6.84 -8.01 15.73
CA ASP A 136 6.02 -8.50 16.84
C ASP A 136 4.58 -8.66 16.37
N PHE A 137 4.17 -9.88 16.10
CA PHE A 137 2.83 -10.21 15.61
C PHE A 137 1.71 -9.97 16.64
N ASN A 138 2.05 -9.78 17.93
CA ASN A 138 1.05 -9.37 18.93
C ASN A 138 0.52 -7.95 18.68
N LEU A 139 1.25 -7.15 17.89
CA LEU A 139 0.82 -5.82 17.46
C LEU A 139 0.00 -5.85 16.15
N ALA A 140 -0.26 -7.05 15.60
CA ALA A 140 -1.05 -7.17 14.37
C ALA A 140 -2.52 -6.85 14.63
N TYR A 141 -3.14 -6.11 13.70
CA TYR A 141 -4.57 -5.86 13.72
C TYR A 141 -5.35 -7.14 13.42
N SER A 142 -6.37 -7.39 14.20
CA SER A 142 -7.33 -8.50 14.18
C SER A 142 -6.77 -9.88 14.53
N ILE A 143 -5.74 -10.39 13.86
CA ILE A 143 -5.14 -11.72 14.13
C ILE A 143 -3.63 -11.67 14.02
N SER A 144 -2.95 -12.36 14.93
CA SER A 144 -1.49 -12.40 15.03
C SER A 144 -0.86 -13.55 14.24
N GLU A 145 -1.66 -14.51 13.78
CA GLU A 145 -1.20 -15.69 13.05
C GLU A 145 -2.20 -16.17 11.98
N PHE A 146 -1.71 -16.78 10.93
CA PHE A 146 -2.53 -17.43 9.92
C PHE A 146 -2.80 -18.87 10.37
N ASN A 147 -3.90 -19.04 11.11
CA ASN A 147 -4.30 -20.31 11.71
C ASN A 147 -5.42 -21.01 10.91
N SER A 148 -5.85 -22.18 11.40
CA SER A 148 -6.92 -22.97 10.75
C SER A 148 -8.22 -22.18 10.57
N GLN A 149 -8.56 -21.28 11.49
CA GLN A 149 -9.76 -20.46 11.40
C GLN A 149 -9.65 -19.43 10.26
N SER A 150 -8.48 -18.84 10.07
CA SER A 150 -8.19 -17.92 8.95
C SER A 150 -8.29 -18.67 7.62
N ILE A 151 -7.72 -19.87 7.55
CA ILE A 151 -7.81 -20.73 6.36
C ILE A 151 -9.27 -21.08 6.01
N LEU A 152 -10.06 -21.48 7.02
CA LEU A 152 -11.48 -21.80 6.82
C LEU A 152 -12.30 -20.58 6.40
N PHE A 153 -11.98 -19.39 6.94
CA PHE A 153 -12.63 -18.16 6.54
C PHE A 153 -12.38 -17.85 5.06
N ASP A 154 -11.13 -17.95 4.62
CA ASP A 154 -10.76 -17.71 3.21
C ASP A 154 -11.41 -18.74 2.28
N LEU A 155 -11.40 -20.04 2.66
CA LEU A 155 -12.05 -21.11 1.88
C LEU A 155 -13.57 -20.94 1.77
N ASN A 156 -14.22 -20.36 2.77
CA ASN A 156 -15.66 -20.11 2.75
C ASN A 156 -16.05 -18.85 1.97
N TYR A 157 -15.07 -18.02 1.61
CA TYR A 157 -15.29 -16.82 0.81
C TYR A 157 -15.47 -17.13 -0.68
N PHE A 158 -14.94 -18.25 -1.15
CA PHE A 158 -15.03 -18.75 -2.53
C PHE A 158 -16.08 -19.84 -2.66
#